data_83a71ac5cbf58595bbd8871e07abbc6a
#
_entry.id   83a71ac5cbf58595bbd8871e07abbc6a
#
_cell.length_a   1.000
_cell.length_b   1.000
_cell.length_c   1.000
_cell.angle_alpha   90.00
_cell.angle_beta   90.00
_cell.angle_gamma   90.00
#
_symmetry.space_group_name_H-M   'P 1'
#
loop_
_entity.id
_entity.type
_entity.pdbx_description
1 polymer ?
#
loop_
_entity_poly.entity_id
_entity_poly.type
_entity_poly.pdbx_seq_one_letter_code
_entity_poly.pdbx_strand_id
1 'polypeptide(L)'
;MVGYVPQFSSFNMSCSVMEFVLMGRRQHLGWSIKQEDIAAVADTLSMLGIVHLSKKLYTELSGGQKQKVLVARALMQESDVYLFDEPTSNLDLKNELEIMKLAKSIVKEHKKSVIMVVHDLNMVVHYADYVVIMKDGIVIEEGKTVDVVTTESLKNAFGVDVVIEESGFVNPFNKQILNQ
;
A
#
# COMPACT_ATOMS: atom_id res chain seq x y z
N MET A 1 -14.20 -1.05 11.29
CA MET A 1 -13.57 -2.30 10.83
C MET A 1 -12.29 -1.96 10.11
N VAL A 2 -11.24 -2.82 10.19
CA VAL A 2 -9.94 -2.57 9.54
C VAL A 2 -9.70 -3.62 8.46
N GLY A 3 -9.46 -3.17 7.22
CA GLY A 3 -9.00 -4.01 6.13
C GLY A 3 -7.48 -4.14 6.19
N TYR A 4 -6.94 -5.36 6.02
CA TYR A 4 -5.49 -5.58 6.16
C TYR A 4 -4.88 -6.15 4.88
N VAL A 5 -3.81 -5.51 4.42
CA VAL A 5 -2.96 -5.96 3.32
C VAL A 5 -1.59 -6.30 3.90
N PRO A 6 -1.22 -7.58 4.00
CA PRO A 6 0.07 -8.01 4.54
C PRO A 6 1.22 -7.73 3.58
N GLN A 7 2.43 -7.62 4.10
CA GLN A 7 3.67 -7.39 3.38
C GLN A 7 3.90 -8.40 2.25
N PHE A 8 3.95 -9.65 2.55
CA PHE A 8 4.05 -10.73 1.56
C PHE A 8 3.39 -11.96 2.15
N SER A 9 2.38 -12.46 1.48
CA SER A 9 1.79 -13.72 1.89
C SER A 9 1.99 -14.72 0.77
N SER A 10 2.86 -15.69 1.02
CA SER A 10 2.97 -16.90 0.19
C SER A 10 1.72 -17.74 0.38
N PHE A 11 0.57 -17.23 -0.05
CA PHE A 11 -0.62 -18.07 -0.15
C PHE A 11 -0.41 -19.07 -1.27
N ASN A 12 -0.17 -20.32 -0.89
CA ASN A 12 -0.09 -21.41 -1.85
C ASN A 12 -1.50 -21.98 -2.08
N MET A 13 -2.40 -21.12 -2.58
CA MET A 13 -3.80 -21.48 -2.80
C MET A 13 -4.06 -21.72 -4.29
N SER A 14 -4.54 -22.91 -4.62
CA SER A 14 -4.99 -23.28 -5.96
C SER A 14 -6.43 -22.80 -6.19
N CYS A 15 -6.66 -21.48 -6.14
CA CYS A 15 -7.93 -20.86 -6.44
C CYS A 15 -7.74 -19.74 -7.47
N SER A 16 -8.80 -19.41 -8.21
CA SER A 16 -8.78 -18.27 -9.13
C SER A 16 -8.68 -16.94 -8.39
N VAL A 17 -8.22 -15.90 -9.09
CA VAL A 17 -8.21 -14.53 -8.56
C VAL A 17 -9.59 -14.10 -8.09
N MET A 18 -10.64 -14.42 -8.86
CA MET A 18 -12.03 -14.11 -8.49
C MET A 18 -12.41 -14.76 -7.16
N GLU A 19 -12.13 -16.04 -6.99
CA GLU A 19 -12.43 -16.76 -5.73
C GLU A 19 -11.63 -16.20 -4.56
N PHE A 20 -10.35 -15.88 -4.78
CA PHE A 20 -9.48 -15.33 -3.75
C PHE A 20 -9.96 -13.95 -3.28
N VAL A 21 -10.37 -13.09 -4.21
CA VAL A 21 -10.90 -11.75 -3.88
C VAL A 21 -12.25 -11.85 -3.19
N LEU A 22 -13.11 -12.77 -3.63
CA LEU A 22 -14.40 -13.02 -3.02
C LEU A 22 -14.28 -13.45 -1.53
N MET A 23 -13.19 -14.13 -1.15
CA MET A 23 -12.94 -14.46 0.26
C MET A 23 -12.84 -13.22 1.17
N GLY A 24 -12.48 -12.06 0.62
CA GLY A 24 -12.48 -10.80 1.36
C GLY A 24 -13.88 -10.38 1.84
N ARG A 25 -14.93 -10.79 1.10
CA ARG A 25 -16.32 -10.49 1.41
C ARG A 25 -16.97 -11.48 2.41
N ARG A 26 -16.20 -12.44 2.94
CA ARG A 26 -16.72 -13.54 3.77
C ARG A 26 -17.66 -13.11 4.89
N GLN A 27 -17.42 -11.97 5.51
CA GLN A 27 -18.26 -11.45 6.59
C GLN A 27 -19.60 -10.87 6.09
N HIS A 28 -19.74 -10.60 4.80
CA HIS A 28 -20.97 -10.15 4.15
C HIS A 28 -21.72 -11.30 3.47
N LEU A 29 -21.05 -12.45 3.29
CA LEU A 29 -21.64 -13.63 2.68
C LEU A 29 -22.60 -14.29 3.66
N GLY A 30 -23.85 -14.53 3.22
CA GLY A 30 -24.77 -15.40 3.91
C GLY A 30 -24.47 -16.88 3.64
N TRP A 31 -25.51 -17.70 3.55
CA TRP A 31 -25.39 -19.15 3.25
C TRP A 31 -25.00 -19.47 1.80
N SER A 32 -25.07 -18.49 0.90
CA SER A 32 -24.71 -18.65 -0.52
C SER A 32 -24.13 -17.37 -1.09
N ILE A 33 -23.26 -17.51 -2.10
CA ILE A 33 -22.74 -16.40 -2.89
C ILE A 33 -23.87 -15.88 -3.79
N LYS A 34 -24.10 -14.57 -3.76
CA LYS A 34 -25.11 -13.90 -4.57
C LYS A 34 -24.48 -13.27 -5.82
N GLN A 35 -25.33 -12.95 -6.79
CA GLN A 35 -24.93 -12.22 -7.99
C GLN A 35 -24.27 -10.86 -7.67
N GLU A 36 -24.76 -10.20 -6.61
CA GLU A 36 -24.21 -8.93 -6.10
C GLU A 36 -22.75 -9.07 -5.64
N ASP A 37 -22.40 -10.19 -5.01
CA ASP A 37 -21.03 -10.45 -4.54
C ASP A 37 -20.08 -10.63 -5.72
N ILE A 38 -20.53 -11.31 -6.78
CA ILE A 38 -19.76 -11.50 -8.02
C ILE A 38 -19.56 -10.16 -8.74
N ALA A 39 -20.61 -9.33 -8.79
CA ALA A 39 -20.54 -8.00 -9.39
C ALA A 39 -19.55 -7.11 -8.61
N ALA A 40 -19.60 -7.09 -7.27
CA ALA A 40 -18.68 -6.33 -6.45
C ALA A 40 -17.21 -6.75 -6.64
N VAL A 41 -16.93 -8.05 -6.83
CA VAL A 41 -15.59 -8.53 -7.20
C VAL A 41 -15.17 -7.98 -8.57
N ALA A 42 -16.06 -8.06 -9.57
CA ALA A 42 -15.76 -7.57 -10.92
C ALA A 42 -15.47 -6.06 -10.93
N ASP A 43 -16.25 -5.27 -10.20
CA ASP A 43 -16.06 -3.82 -10.05
C ASP A 43 -14.72 -3.51 -9.37
N THR A 44 -14.39 -4.23 -8.30
CA THR A 44 -13.13 -4.07 -7.58
C THR A 44 -11.93 -4.43 -8.48
N LEU A 45 -12.01 -5.53 -9.21
CA LEU A 45 -10.95 -5.91 -10.16
C LEU A 45 -10.81 -4.91 -11.31
N SER A 46 -11.93 -4.30 -11.75
CA SER A 46 -11.95 -3.26 -12.78
C SER A 46 -11.26 -1.99 -12.29
N MET A 47 -11.60 -1.54 -11.08
CA MET A 47 -10.96 -0.38 -10.44
C MET A 47 -9.43 -0.53 -10.35
N LEU A 48 -8.95 -1.75 -10.13
CA LEU A 48 -7.52 -2.07 -10.05
C LEU A 48 -6.86 -2.39 -11.40
N GLY A 49 -7.63 -2.39 -12.50
CA GLY A 49 -7.13 -2.70 -13.84
C GLY A 49 -6.71 -4.18 -14.03
N ILE A 50 -7.22 -5.09 -13.21
CA ILE A 50 -6.82 -6.51 -13.19
C ILE A 50 -7.94 -7.49 -13.52
N VAL A 51 -9.03 -7.04 -14.13
CA VAL A 51 -10.15 -7.91 -14.58
C VAL A 51 -9.67 -9.09 -15.44
N HIS A 52 -8.67 -8.83 -16.30
CA HIS A 52 -8.10 -9.85 -17.19
C HIS A 52 -7.42 -11.00 -16.45
N LEU A 53 -7.15 -10.84 -15.14
CA LEU A 53 -6.57 -11.88 -14.29
C LEU A 53 -7.63 -12.71 -13.56
N SER A 54 -8.91 -12.36 -13.63
CA SER A 54 -9.98 -12.94 -12.80
C SER A 54 -10.04 -14.46 -12.80
N LYS A 55 -9.77 -15.08 -13.94
CA LYS A 55 -9.80 -16.55 -14.14
C LYS A 55 -8.45 -17.24 -13.93
N LYS A 56 -7.34 -16.49 -13.80
CA LYS A 56 -6.03 -17.07 -13.53
C LYS A 56 -5.95 -17.62 -12.12
N LEU A 57 -5.12 -18.63 -11.90
CA LEU A 57 -4.81 -19.09 -10.56
C LEU A 57 -3.93 -18.05 -9.85
N TYR A 58 -4.15 -17.85 -8.55
CA TYR A 58 -3.36 -16.92 -7.74
C TYR A 58 -1.86 -17.26 -7.78
N THR A 59 -1.53 -18.54 -7.89
CA THR A 59 -0.13 -19.04 -7.98
C THR A 59 0.58 -18.64 -9.27
N GLU A 60 -0.15 -18.36 -10.35
CA GLU A 60 0.40 -17.98 -11.67
C GLU A 60 0.75 -16.49 -11.78
N LEU A 61 0.42 -15.69 -10.77
CA LEU A 61 0.58 -14.26 -10.81
C LEU A 61 2.01 -13.83 -10.48
N SER A 62 2.47 -12.74 -11.13
CA SER A 62 3.69 -12.02 -10.72
C SER A 62 3.51 -11.36 -9.34
N GLY A 63 4.62 -10.95 -8.69
CA GLY A 63 4.58 -10.29 -7.39
C GLY A 63 3.68 -9.06 -7.36
N GLY A 64 3.81 -8.16 -8.32
CA GLY A 64 2.96 -6.96 -8.43
C GLY A 64 1.49 -7.29 -8.67
N GLN A 65 1.19 -8.33 -9.48
CA GLN A 65 -0.17 -8.80 -9.68
C GLN A 65 -0.76 -9.38 -8.39
N LYS A 66 0.01 -10.18 -7.64
CA LYS A 66 -0.40 -10.72 -6.34
C LYS A 66 -0.72 -9.60 -5.36
N GLN A 67 0.12 -8.55 -5.31
CA GLN A 67 -0.09 -7.42 -4.43
C GLN A 67 -1.40 -6.69 -4.75
N LYS A 68 -1.70 -6.43 -6.03
CA LYS A 68 -3.00 -5.85 -6.43
C LYS A 68 -4.18 -6.72 -6.04
N VAL A 69 -4.04 -8.03 -6.17
CA VAL A 69 -5.09 -8.99 -5.78
C VAL A 69 -5.29 -9.02 -4.26
N LEU A 70 -4.21 -8.86 -3.46
CA LEU A 70 -4.31 -8.70 -2.00
C LEU A 70 -5.05 -7.42 -1.62
N VAL A 71 -4.75 -6.31 -2.29
CA VAL A 71 -5.49 -5.06 -2.09
C VAL A 71 -6.95 -5.22 -2.49
N ALA A 72 -7.24 -5.86 -3.65
CA ALA A 72 -8.61 -6.16 -4.07
C ALA A 72 -9.38 -6.92 -2.98
N ARG A 73 -8.77 -7.96 -2.43
CA ARG A 73 -9.35 -8.75 -1.34
C ARG A 73 -9.62 -7.92 -0.08
N ALA A 74 -8.71 -7.02 0.27
CA ALA A 74 -8.90 -6.14 1.43
C ALA A 74 -10.06 -5.15 1.19
N LEU A 75 -10.17 -4.59 -0.02
CA LEU A 75 -11.27 -3.67 -0.37
C LEU A 75 -12.65 -4.33 -0.29
N MET A 76 -12.74 -5.62 -0.59
CA MET A 76 -13.99 -6.39 -0.45
C MET A 76 -14.51 -6.49 0.99
N GLN A 77 -13.70 -6.11 1.99
CA GLN A 77 -14.14 -6.02 3.39
C GLN A 77 -14.95 -4.75 3.68
N GLU A 78 -15.01 -3.79 2.74
CA GLU A 78 -15.73 -2.52 2.87
C GLU A 78 -15.40 -1.75 4.16
N SER A 79 -14.14 -1.82 4.58
CA SER A 79 -13.66 -1.19 5.82
C SER A 79 -13.55 0.33 5.68
N ASP A 80 -13.57 1.06 6.82
CA ASP A 80 -13.33 2.50 6.83
C ASP A 80 -11.85 2.86 6.89
N VAL A 81 -11.04 1.93 7.43
CA VAL A 81 -9.59 2.06 7.56
C VAL A 81 -8.94 0.84 6.93
N TYR A 82 -7.91 1.06 6.13
CA TYR A 82 -7.07 0.02 5.56
C TYR A 82 -5.65 0.14 6.10
N LEU A 83 -5.08 -0.97 6.57
CA LEU A 83 -3.70 -1.08 6.99
C LEU A 83 -2.91 -1.84 5.93
N PHE A 84 -1.94 -1.18 5.33
CA PHE A 84 -1.03 -1.75 4.33
C PHE A 84 0.35 -1.92 4.96
N ASP A 85 0.77 -3.16 5.11
CA ASP A 85 2.04 -3.51 5.74
C ASP A 85 3.09 -3.74 4.64
N GLU A 86 3.96 -2.76 4.42
CA GLU A 86 4.99 -2.73 3.37
C GLU A 86 4.49 -3.23 1.99
N PRO A 87 3.40 -2.67 1.45
CA PRO A 87 2.75 -3.20 0.25
C PRO A 87 3.58 -3.05 -1.02
N THR A 88 4.66 -2.28 -0.97
CA THR A 88 5.56 -2.00 -2.10
C THR A 88 6.88 -2.78 -2.03
N SER A 89 7.14 -3.49 -0.93
CA SER A 89 8.37 -4.27 -0.76
C SER A 89 8.52 -5.32 -1.88
N ASN A 90 9.72 -5.39 -2.48
CA ASN A 90 10.05 -6.31 -3.57
C ASN A 90 9.27 -6.09 -4.89
N LEU A 91 8.68 -4.92 -5.08
CA LEU A 91 8.08 -4.53 -6.35
C LEU A 91 9.06 -3.72 -7.20
N ASP A 92 8.90 -3.77 -8.51
CA ASP A 92 9.55 -2.82 -9.39
C ASP A 92 8.89 -1.43 -9.27
N LEU A 93 9.61 -0.39 -9.67
CA LEU A 93 9.17 1.01 -9.56
C LEU A 93 7.78 1.26 -10.15
N LYS A 94 7.45 0.61 -11.27
CA LYS A 94 6.14 0.76 -11.91
C LYS A 94 5.02 0.25 -11.00
N ASN A 95 5.17 -0.98 -10.48
CA ASN A 95 4.18 -1.59 -9.59
C ASN A 95 4.08 -0.85 -8.27
N GLU A 96 5.20 -0.37 -7.72
CA GLU A 96 5.23 0.46 -6.52
C GLU A 96 4.39 1.73 -6.71
N LEU A 97 4.65 2.51 -7.77
CA LEU A 97 3.88 3.71 -8.09
C LEU A 97 2.38 3.42 -8.30
N GLU A 98 2.04 2.28 -8.88
CA GLU A 98 0.65 1.88 -9.06
C GLU A 98 -0.04 1.61 -7.71
N ILE A 99 0.63 0.96 -6.76
CA ILE A 99 0.09 0.74 -5.40
C ILE A 99 -0.07 2.07 -4.65
N MET A 100 0.90 2.99 -4.73
CA MET A 100 0.80 4.30 -4.09
C MET A 100 -0.35 5.14 -4.67
N LYS A 101 -0.51 5.16 -5.99
CA LYS A 101 -1.65 5.83 -6.65
C LYS A 101 -2.98 5.22 -6.24
N LEU A 102 -3.04 3.90 -6.13
CA LEU A 102 -4.22 3.18 -5.67
C LEU A 102 -4.58 3.56 -4.23
N ALA A 103 -3.62 3.58 -3.30
CA ALA A 103 -3.85 4.02 -1.94
C ALA A 103 -4.42 5.45 -1.90
N LYS A 104 -3.89 6.34 -2.73
CA LYS A 104 -4.37 7.73 -2.84
C LYS A 104 -5.80 7.81 -3.41
N SER A 105 -6.18 6.96 -4.37
CA SER A 105 -7.55 6.92 -4.90
C SER A 105 -8.54 6.40 -3.84
N ILE A 106 -8.17 5.39 -3.07
CA ILE A 106 -8.98 4.88 -1.95
C ILE A 106 -9.32 6.00 -0.97
N VAL A 107 -8.34 6.85 -0.63
CA VAL A 107 -8.58 7.98 0.28
C VAL A 107 -9.45 9.04 -0.39
N LYS A 108 -9.12 9.50 -1.60
CA LYS A 108 -9.78 10.65 -2.24
C LYS A 108 -11.17 10.33 -2.77
N GLU A 109 -11.30 9.20 -3.46
CA GLU A 109 -12.53 8.87 -4.19
C GLU A 109 -13.52 8.08 -3.32
N HIS A 110 -13.01 7.19 -2.47
CA HIS A 110 -13.85 6.36 -1.59
C HIS A 110 -13.97 6.90 -0.17
N LYS A 111 -13.30 8.02 0.17
CA LYS A 111 -13.33 8.68 1.50
C LYS A 111 -12.98 7.73 2.65
N LYS A 112 -12.04 6.84 2.41
CA LYS A 112 -11.51 5.90 3.39
C LYS A 112 -10.16 6.39 3.91
N SER A 113 -9.70 5.80 5.02
CA SER A 113 -8.35 6.05 5.55
C SER A 113 -7.43 4.90 5.18
N VAL A 114 -6.19 5.23 4.81
CA VAL A 114 -5.13 4.24 4.57
C VAL A 114 -3.97 4.55 5.51
N ILE A 115 -3.58 3.57 6.30
CA ILE A 115 -2.35 3.57 7.09
C ILE A 115 -1.38 2.63 6.38
N MET A 116 -0.17 3.11 6.07
CA MET A 116 0.79 2.35 5.29
C MET A 116 2.16 2.38 5.94
N VAL A 117 2.79 1.22 6.10
CA VAL A 117 4.21 1.12 6.45
C VAL A 117 5.01 1.22 5.16
N VAL A 118 5.93 2.18 5.09
CA VAL A 118 6.73 2.47 3.89
C VAL A 118 8.18 2.74 4.31
N HIS A 119 9.14 2.26 3.52
CA HIS A 119 10.58 2.51 3.75
C HIS A 119 11.13 3.62 2.87
N ASP A 120 10.54 3.87 1.71
CA ASP A 120 10.98 4.92 0.80
C ASP A 120 10.44 6.29 1.24
N LEU A 121 11.34 7.14 1.74
CA LEU A 121 11.02 8.49 2.19
C LEU A 121 10.47 9.37 1.06
N ASN A 122 10.90 9.17 -0.17
CA ASN A 122 10.40 9.94 -1.32
C ASN A 122 8.94 9.59 -1.63
N MET A 123 8.56 8.31 -1.47
CA MET A 123 7.16 7.91 -1.56
C MET A 123 6.33 8.53 -0.43
N VAL A 124 6.86 8.59 0.80
CA VAL A 124 6.19 9.24 1.92
C VAL A 124 5.92 10.71 1.62
N VAL A 125 6.94 11.47 1.21
CA VAL A 125 6.80 12.91 0.91
C VAL A 125 5.77 13.18 -0.18
N HIS A 126 5.70 12.33 -1.22
CA HIS A 126 4.80 12.54 -2.35
C HIS A 126 3.35 12.10 -2.11
N TYR A 127 3.14 11.11 -1.26
CA TYR A 127 1.84 10.45 -1.15
C TYR A 127 1.16 10.59 0.20
N ALA A 128 1.91 10.73 1.31
CA ALA A 128 1.35 10.78 2.65
C ALA A 128 0.92 12.20 3.04
N ASP A 129 -0.26 12.32 3.64
CA ASP A 129 -0.74 13.57 4.23
C ASP A 129 -0.23 13.73 5.66
N TYR A 130 -0.04 12.61 6.38
CA TYR A 130 0.38 12.53 7.78
C TYR A 130 1.40 11.42 7.96
N VAL A 131 2.40 11.63 8.80
CA VAL A 131 3.51 10.69 9.03
C VAL A 131 3.66 10.42 10.50
N VAL A 132 3.98 9.18 10.82
CA VAL A 132 4.44 8.72 12.15
C VAL A 132 5.80 8.08 11.97
N ILE A 133 6.83 8.66 12.59
CA ILE A 133 8.19 8.11 12.61
C ILE A 133 8.35 7.24 13.85
N MET A 134 8.75 5.99 13.65
CA MET A 134 8.96 5.03 14.72
C MET A 134 10.42 4.56 14.76
N LYS A 135 10.95 4.37 15.95
CA LYS A 135 12.27 3.77 16.20
C LYS A 135 12.21 2.91 17.46
N ASP A 136 12.76 1.71 17.38
CA ASP A 136 12.81 0.76 18.51
C ASP A 136 11.44 0.54 19.19
N GLY A 137 10.36 0.52 18.39
CA GLY A 137 8.99 0.32 18.88
C GLY A 137 8.34 1.56 19.51
N ILE A 138 9.00 2.72 19.49
CA ILE A 138 8.52 3.98 20.07
C ILE A 138 8.24 4.98 18.95
N VAL A 139 7.13 5.73 19.06
CA VAL A 139 6.86 6.89 18.22
C VAL A 139 7.78 8.03 18.65
N ILE A 140 8.61 8.50 17.74
CA ILE A 140 9.54 9.61 17.98
C ILE A 140 8.94 10.94 17.55
N GLU A 141 8.22 10.93 16.45
CA GLU A 141 7.61 12.14 15.90
C GLU A 141 6.38 11.78 15.08
N GLU A 142 5.37 12.64 15.09
CA GLU A 142 4.16 12.49 14.30
C GLU A 142 3.59 13.84 13.89
N GLY A 143 2.95 13.92 12.72
CA GLY A 143 2.35 15.15 12.25
C GLY A 143 2.11 15.15 10.74
N LYS A 144 1.81 16.33 10.20
CA LYS A 144 1.73 16.49 8.74
C LYS A 144 3.09 16.23 8.11
N THR A 145 3.08 15.60 6.95
CA THR A 145 4.32 15.21 6.25
C THR A 145 5.30 16.38 6.09
N VAL A 146 4.80 17.56 5.73
CA VAL A 146 5.63 18.76 5.53
C VAL A 146 6.26 19.30 6.81
N ASP A 147 5.68 19.02 7.95
CA ASP A 147 6.17 19.49 9.26
C ASP A 147 7.14 18.49 9.89
N VAL A 148 6.91 17.19 9.67
CA VAL A 148 7.65 16.08 10.31
C VAL A 148 8.86 15.63 9.48
N VAL A 149 8.75 15.59 8.15
CA VAL A 149 9.86 15.16 7.28
C VAL A 149 10.87 16.29 7.13
N THR A 150 11.73 16.44 8.12
CA THR A 150 12.81 17.43 8.16
C THR A 150 14.17 16.75 8.21
N THR A 151 15.22 17.47 7.84
CA THR A 151 16.61 16.97 7.95
C THR A 151 16.96 16.55 9.37
N GLU A 152 16.48 17.28 10.37
CA GLU A 152 16.72 17.01 11.77
C GLU A 152 15.99 15.76 12.23
N SER A 153 14.70 15.63 11.92
CA SER A 153 13.88 14.46 12.27
C SER A 153 14.45 13.19 11.66
N LEU A 154 14.82 13.23 10.37
CA LEU A 154 15.40 12.08 9.69
C LEU A 154 16.78 11.69 10.24
N LYS A 155 17.61 12.68 10.62
CA LYS A 155 18.89 12.41 11.29
C LYS A 155 18.68 11.74 12.64
N ASN A 156 17.74 12.23 13.44
CA ASN A 156 17.43 11.66 14.77
C ASN A 156 16.85 10.24 14.65
N ALA A 157 15.99 10.01 13.66
CA ALA A 157 15.35 8.72 13.46
C ALA A 157 16.32 7.67 12.91
N PHE A 158 16.99 7.99 11.81
CA PHE A 158 17.74 7.02 10.99
C PHE A 158 19.25 7.14 11.17
N GLY A 159 19.76 8.19 11.82
CA GLY A 159 21.20 8.40 12.05
C GLY A 159 21.96 8.80 10.80
N VAL A 160 21.29 9.25 9.73
CA VAL A 160 21.88 9.63 8.45
C VAL A 160 21.66 11.12 8.17
N ASP A 161 22.66 11.77 7.60
CA ASP A 161 22.52 13.13 7.10
C ASP A 161 21.86 13.07 5.70
N VAL A 162 20.75 13.80 5.55
CA VAL A 162 20.03 13.91 4.29
C VAL A 162 19.92 15.37 3.85
N VAL A 163 19.74 15.59 2.58
CA VAL A 163 19.37 16.91 2.01
C VAL A 163 17.96 16.79 1.46
N ILE A 164 17.08 17.69 1.88
CA ILE A 164 15.74 17.81 1.32
C ILE A 164 15.78 18.94 0.29
N GLU A 165 15.52 18.60 -0.97
CA GLU A 165 15.49 19.55 -2.08
C GLU A 165 14.21 20.39 -2.06
N GLU A 166 14.18 21.52 -2.78
CA GLU A 166 12.97 22.34 -2.92
C GLU A 166 11.78 21.57 -3.52
N SER A 167 12.06 20.54 -4.31
CA SER A 167 11.06 19.59 -4.83
C SER A 167 10.43 18.69 -3.76
N GLY A 168 10.98 18.69 -2.53
CA GLY A 168 10.67 17.74 -1.47
C GLY A 168 11.45 16.42 -1.56
N PHE A 169 12.28 16.23 -2.59
CA PHE A 169 13.07 15.01 -2.73
C PHE A 169 14.09 14.86 -1.60
N VAL A 170 14.06 13.72 -0.92
CA VAL A 170 14.99 13.36 0.15
C VAL A 170 16.20 12.67 -0.46
N ASN A 171 17.35 13.37 -0.47
CA ASN A 171 18.61 12.86 -0.99
C ASN A 171 19.51 12.42 0.17
N PRO A 172 19.81 11.12 0.32
CA PRO A 172 20.68 10.62 1.37
C PRO A 172 22.18 10.90 1.11
N PHE A 173 22.53 11.37 -0.09
CA PHE A 173 23.93 11.65 -0.43
C PHE A 173 24.25 13.13 -0.14
N ASN A 174 25.05 13.35 0.91
CA ASN A 174 25.59 14.67 1.18
C ASN A 174 26.51 15.08 0.01
N LYS A 175 26.30 16.25 -0.60
CA LYS A 175 27.10 16.78 -1.72
C LYS A 175 28.62 16.82 -1.47
N GLN A 176 29.07 16.65 -0.22
CA GLN A 176 30.50 16.64 0.13
C GLN A 176 31.26 15.38 -0.35
N ILE A 177 30.57 14.30 -0.71
CA ILE A 177 31.22 13.05 -1.20
C ILE A 177 31.52 13.10 -2.71
N LEU A 178 30.87 13.98 -3.47
CA LEU A 178 31.02 14.07 -4.92
C LEU A 178 32.14 15.02 -5.37
N ASN A 179 32.82 15.68 -4.42
CA ASN A 179 33.93 16.64 -4.70
C ASN A 179 35.30 16.14 -4.21
N GLN A 180 35.50 14.83 -4.09
CA GLN A 180 36.82 14.22 -3.85
C GLN A 180 37.30 13.42 -5.06
#